data_418973b27096f49eabf78b6becaba3e5
#
_entry.id   418973b27096f49eabf78b6becaba3e5
#
_cell.length_a   1.000
_cell.length_b   1.000
_cell.length_c   1.000
_cell.angle_alpha   90.00
_cell.angle_beta   90.00
_cell.angle_gamma   90.00
#
_symmetry.space_group_name_H-M   'P 1'
#
loop_
_entity.id
_entity.type
_entity.pdbx_description
1 polymer ?
#
loop_
_entity_poly.entity_id
_entity_poly.type
_entity_poly.pdbx_seq_one_letter_code
_entity_poly.pdbx_strand_id
1 'polypeptide(L)'
;MGNIKKTPLLAFILTLFLAFNMAFAEELVTGKTKYKFEPGDKVLLQYSFSQCPVGEIPAGFDKITGAVECVKYEDHIWVAPSTDNDLRLYKKIDLGRDDFSIEFDSLEYQDVGDYPQLILRLLESRGSDWDKAKLPYDVVIGGRKTISVRLEGIGEVTRVKGAHKKRIHFAIQARRGQFRIYVDGKRAVSVPFDKLTPNEHVSGFELMFVGDTNAYGILLTNLKVAKYTKKEAKPSPEKLGIKVEKNKEGMKLTVPERVLFNFNKFTLKPEAREALDVIAGVIRENPSRAILITGYTDNVGSKAYNLKLSLQRAQSVADYLMYCQNINPDKFKIEGKGEADPIANNNTEEGRAKNRRVEIKLVK
;
A
#
# COMPACT_ATOMS: atom_id res chain seq x y z
N MET A 1 61.70 48.04 -11.21
CA MET A 1 61.52 46.60 -10.92
C MET A 1 60.18 46.44 -10.20
N GLY A 2 59.13 46.16 -10.93
CA GLY A 2 57.75 46.06 -10.43
C GLY A 2 57.30 44.62 -10.38
N ASN A 3 56.95 44.17 -9.18
CA ASN A 3 56.37 42.85 -8.93
C ASN A 3 54.88 42.86 -9.32
N ILE A 4 54.51 42.15 -10.37
CA ILE A 4 53.14 41.90 -10.78
C ILE A 4 52.64 40.69 -9.96
N LYS A 5 51.74 40.94 -9.02
CA LYS A 5 51.03 39.88 -8.29
C LYS A 5 50.01 39.22 -9.23
N LYS A 6 50.25 37.95 -9.59
CA LYS A 6 49.27 37.10 -10.31
C LYS A 6 48.19 36.70 -9.31
N THR A 7 46.99 37.20 -9.51
CA THR A 7 45.76 36.76 -8.79
C THR A 7 45.31 35.40 -9.39
N PRO A 8 44.90 34.44 -8.58
CA PRO A 8 44.52 33.13 -9.07
C PRO A 8 43.06 33.15 -9.58
N LEU A 9 42.92 33.33 -10.89
CA LEU A 9 41.62 33.20 -11.59
C LEU A 9 41.08 31.77 -11.58
N LEU A 10 41.86 30.80 -11.10
CA LEU A 10 41.47 29.37 -11.09
C LEU A 10 40.59 28.98 -9.92
N ALA A 11 40.59 29.74 -8.82
CA ALA A 11 39.78 29.41 -7.63
C ALA A 11 38.31 29.79 -7.78
N PHE A 12 37.97 30.73 -8.66
CA PHE A 12 36.57 31.19 -8.89
C PHE A 12 35.78 30.28 -9.83
N ILE A 13 36.47 29.58 -10.72
CA ILE A 13 35.83 28.63 -11.66
C ILE A 13 35.52 27.31 -10.95
N LEU A 14 36.32 26.87 -9.96
CA LEU A 14 36.09 25.63 -9.25
C LEU A 14 34.93 25.73 -8.24
N THR A 15 34.71 26.90 -7.66
CA THR A 15 33.57 27.14 -6.74
C THR A 15 32.24 27.29 -7.49
N LEU A 16 32.24 27.78 -8.73
CA LEU A 16 31.03 27.87 -9.54
C LEU A 16 30.61 26.50 -10.10
N PHE A 17 31.56 25.58 -10.35
CA PHE A 17 31.25 24.21 -10.81
C PHE A 17 30.77 23.32 -9.67
N LEU A 18 31.14 23.58 -8.41
CA LEU A 18 30.62 22.85 -7.23
C LEU A 18 29.23 23.33 -6.82
N ALA A 19 28.84 24.56 -7.14
CA ALA A 19 27.49 25.07 -6.88
C ALA A 19 26.43 24.61 -7.89
N PHE A 20 26.83 24.15 -9.08
CA PHE A 20 25.89 23.72 -10.13
C PHE A 20 25.61 22.20 -10.14
N ASN A 21 26.32 21.43 -9.29
CA ASN A 21 26.05 19.98 -9.11
C ASN A 21 25.27 19.65 -7.83
N MET A 22 24.65 20.61 -7.16
CA MET A 22 23.44 20.35 -6.38
C MET A 22 22.24 20.20 -7.34
N ALA A 23 22.36 19.32 -8.33
CA ALA A 23 21.21 18.73 -8.99
C ALA A 23 20.39 18.10 -7.88
N PHE A 24 19.19 18.64 -7.66
CA PHE A 24 18.15 18.05 -6.84
C PHE A 24 18.13 16.55 -7.14
N ALA A 25 18.73 15.75 -6.26
CA ALA A 25 18.42 14.35 -6.21
C ALA A 25 16.93 14.32 -5.86
N GLU A 26 16.08 14.18 -6.86
CA GLU A 26 14.64 13.97 -6.65
C GLU A 26 14.53 12.81 -5.69
N GLU A 27 14.11 13.10 -4.46
CA GLU A 27 13.95 12.10 -3.43
C GLU A 27 12.95 11.08 -3.96
N LEU A 28 13.36 9.81 -4.04
CA LEU A 28 12.50 8.74 -4.54
C LEU A 28 11.22 8.67 -3.69
N VAL A 29 10.12 9.21 -4.19
CA VAL A 29 8.83 9.14 -3.54
C VAL A 29 8.29 7.71 -3.67
N THR A 30 8.38 6.94 -2.59
CA THR A 30 7.85 5.58 -2.52
C THR A 30 6.52 5.56 -1.79
N GLY A 31 5.77 4.49 -1.92
CA GLY A 31 4.58 4.28 -1.09
C GLY A 31 4.89 4.26 0.41
N LYS A 32 6.13 3.97 0.82
CA LYS A 32 6.57 4.03 2.22
C LYS A 32 6.61 5.46 2.76
N THR A 33 6.95 6.44 1.94
CA THR A 33 7.05 7.85 2.35
C THR A 33 5.76 8.63 2.13
N LYS A 34 4.95 8.25 1.13
CA LYS A 34 3.75 8.99 0.72
C LYS A 34 2.51 8.66 1.57
N TYR A 35 2.34 7.39 1.98
CA TYR A 35 1.10 6.95 2.60
C TYR A 35 1.30 6.69 4.09
N LYS A 36 0.56 7.43 4.90
CA LYS A 36 0.41 7.19 6.35
C LYS A 36 -0.74 6.23 6.60
N PHE A 37 -0.67 5.54 7.73
CA PHE A 37 -1.79 4.74 8.21
C PHE A 37 -2.97 5.64 8.62
N GLU A 38 -4.16 5.25 8.20
CA GLU A 38 -5.42 5.82 8.65
C GLU A 38 -6.28 4.69 9.20
N PRO A 39 -6.70 4.76 10.47
CA PRO A 39 -7.53 3.72 11.09
C PRO A 39 -8.94 3.67 10.49
N GLY A 40 -9.60 2.52 10.62
CA GLY A 40 -11.01 2.40 10.29
C GLY A 40 -11.87 3.35 11.14
N ASP A 41 -12.98 3.81 10.58
CA ASP A 41 -13.87 4.81 11.21
C ASP A 41 -14.93 4.19 12.12
N LYS A 42 -15.21 2.89 12.00
CA LYS A 42 -16.12 2.15 12.88
C LYS A 42 -15.34 1.15 13.73
N VAL A 43 -15.08 1.51 14.98
CA VAL A 43 -14.41 0.61 15.94
C VAL A 43 -15.34 -0.55 16.29
N LEU A 44 -14.85 -1.78 16.13
CA LEU A 44 -15.54 -3.03 16.49
C LEU A 44 -15.03 -3.59 17.81
N LEU A 45 -13.73 -3.38 18.09
CA LEU A 45 -13.05 -3.88 19.28
C LEU A 45 -11.96 -2.90 19.68
N GLN A 46 -11.84 -2.63 20.97
CA GLN A 46 -10.74 -1.84 21.52
C GLN A 46 -10.40 -2.30 22.94
N TYR A 47 -9.20 -2.85 23.10
CA TYR A 47 -8.67 -3.32 24.38
C TYR A 47 -7.37 -2.58 24.70
N SER A 48 -7.37 -1.78 25.74
CA SER A 48 -6.16 -1.19 26.32
C SER A 48 -5.55 -2.09 27.41
N PHE A 49 -6.32 -3.09 27.87
CA PHE A 49 -6.03 -3.96 29.01
C PHE A 49 -5.81 -3.22 30.35
N SER A 50 -5.98 -1.90 30.41
CA SER A 50 -5.71 -1.06 31.57
C SER A 50 -6.48 -1.46 32.83
N GLN A 51 -7.61 -2.16 32.67
CA GLN A 51 -8.46 -2.66 33.77
C GLN A 51 -8.17 -4.13 34.15
N CYS A 52 -7.22 -4.79 33.45
CA CYS A 52 -6.83 -6.14 33.76
C CYS A 52 -5.90 -6.14 34.98
N PRO A 53 -6.23 -6.80 36.09
CA PRO A 53 -5.32 -6.91 37.24
C PRO A 53 -4.04 -7.65 36.85
N VAL A 54 -2.92 -7.26 37.44
CA VAL A 54 -1.62 -7.93 37.21
C VAL A 54 -1.71 -9.37 37.75
N GLY A 55 -1.26 -10.33 36.92
CA GLY A 55 -1.33 -11.77 37.20
C GLY A 55 -2.64 -12.44 36.76
N GLU A 56 -3.63 -11.68 36.27
CA GLU A 56 -4.90 -12.20 35.81
C GLU A 56 -4.95 -12.42 34.30
N ILE A 57 -5.87 -13.27 33.85
CA ILE A 57 -6.11 -13.57 32.45
C ILE A 57 -6.81 -12.39 31.77
N PRO A 58 -6.33 -11.92 30.61
CA PRO A 58 -6.98 -10.82 29.88
C PRO A 58 -8.37 -11.22 29.39
N ALA A 59 -9.36 -10.39 29.69
CA ALA A 59 -10.71 -10.57 29.18
C ALA A 59 -10.82 -10.23 27.68
N GLY A 60 -11.89 -10.70 27.05
CA GLY A 60 -12.32 -10.26 25.72
C GLY A 60 -11.96 -11.18 24.57
N PHE A 61 -11.16 -12.22 24.79
CA PHE A 61 -10.90 -13.28 23.82
C PHE A 61 -11.94 -14.40 23.94
N ASP A 62 -12.32 -15.00 22.81
CA ASP A 62 -13.33 -16.07 22.77
C ASP A 62 -12.75 -17.44 23.13
N LYS A 63 -11.44 -17.61 22.91
CA LYS A 63 -10.68 -18.80 23.32
C LYS A 63 -9.23 -18.39 23.62
N ILE A 64 -8.69 -18.96 24.66
CA ILE A 64 -7.28 -18.84 25.03
C ILE A 64 -6.72 -20.26 25.18
N THR A 65 -5.55 -20.50 24.60
CA THR A 65 -4.80 -21.76 24.72
C THR A 65 -3.38 -21.42 25.11
N GLY A 66 -2.87 -22.06 26.16
CA GLY A 66 -1.59 -21.70 26.76
C GLY A 66 -1.78 -20.81 28.00
N ALA A 67 -0.68 -20.49 28.66
CA ALA A 67 -0.69 -19.69 29.89
C ALA A 67 -0.42 -18.22 29.57
N VAL A 68 -1.28 -17.33 30.04
CA VAL A 68 -1.24 -15.89 29.78
C VAL A 68 -1.59 -15.13 31.07
N GLU A 69 -0.98 -13.96 31.21
CA GLU A 69 -1.37 -13.02 32.26
C GLU A 69 -1.21 -11.57 31.79
N CYS A 70 -1.88 -10.68 32.52
CA CYS A 70 -1.68 -9.25 32.41
C CYS A 70 -0.46 -8.85 33.26
N VAL A 71 0.50 -8.15 32.68
CA VAL A 71 1.71 -7.68 33.36
C VAL A 71 1.79 -6.16 33.30
N LYS A 72 2.40 -5.56 34.31
CA LYS A 72 2.68 -4.12 34.31
C LYS A 72 4.12 -3.86 33.86
N TYR A 73 4.30 -3.05 32.83
CA TYR A 73 5.60 -2.52 32.45
C TYR A 73 5.45 -1.03 32.13
N GLU A 74 6.29 -0.21 32.77
CA GLU A 74 6.12 1.24 32.83
C GLU A 74 4.70 1.60 33.30
N ASP A 75 4.02 2.52 32.62
CA ASP A 75 2.66 2.98 32.96
C ASP A 75 1.54 2.22 32.21
N HIS A 76 1.86 1.07 31.62
CA HIS A 76 0.93 0.30 30.81
C HIS A 76 0.74 -1.13 31.34
N ILE A 77 -0.45 -1.65 31.11
CA ILE A 77 -0.75 -3.08 31.28
C ILE A 77 -0.61 -3.75 29.92
N TRP A 78 0.11 -4.86 29.92
CA TRP A 78 0.42 -5.67 28.76
C TRP A 78 -0.10 -7.08 28.93
N VAL A 79 -0.40 -7.75 27.83
CA VAL A 79 -0.67 -9.19 27.77
C VAL A 79 0.61 -9.89 27.40
N ALA A 80 0.97 -10.92 28.18
CA ALA A 80 2.20 -11.68 28.02
C ALA A 80 1.97 -13.17 28.17
N PRO A 81 2.71 -14.05 27.45
CA PRO A 81 2.82 -15.45 27.82
C PRO A 81 3.51 -15.57 29.18
N SER A 82 2.98 -16.37 30.08
CA SER A 82 3.54 -16.60 31.43
C SER A 82 4.35 -17.89 31.52
N THR A 83 4.39 -18.68 30.47
CA THR A 83 5.18 -19.91 30.34
C THR A 83 5.88 -19.99 28.98
N ASP A 84 6.80 -20.95 28.85
CA ASP A 84 7.55 -21.20 27.62
C ASP A 84 6.75 -21.92 26.53
N ASN A 85 5.49 -22.24 26.80
CA ASN A 85 4.61 -22.88 25.82
C ASN A 85 3.91 -21.86 24.93
N ASP A 86 3.58 -22.26 23.72
CA ASP A 86 2.79 -21.46 22.79
C ASP A 86 1.52 -20.94 23.43
N LEU A 87 1.34 -19.62 23.39
CA LEU A 87 0.10 -18.95 23.76
C LEU A 87 -0.67 -18.57 22.51
N ARG A 88 -1.97 -18.84 22.50
CA ARG A 88 -2.87 -18.45 21.42
C ARG A 88 -4.11 -17.76 21.96
N LEU A 89 -4.39 -16.58 21.43
CA LEU A 89 -5.54 -15.76 21.75
C LEU A 89 -6.43 -15.65 20.52
N TYR A 90 -7.63 -16.21 20.59
CA TYR A 90 -8.60 -16.22 19.49
C TYR A 90 -9.67 -15.18 19.70
N LYS A 91 -9.97 -14.42 18.63
CA LYS A 91 -11.08 -13.49 18.59
C LYS A 91 -11.97 -13.73 17.40
N LYS A 92 -13.24 -14.06 17.68
CA LYS A 92 -14.31 -14.14 16.68
C LYS A 92 -14.85 -12.76 16.40
N ILE A 93 -14.74 -12.30 15.18
CA ILE A 93 -15.22 -11.00 14.76
C ILE A 93 -15.35 -10.96 13.22
N ASP A 94 -16.54 -10.70 12.73
CA ASP A 94 -16.75 -10.58 11.28
C ASP A 94 -16.09 -9.30 10.75
N LEU A 95 -14.97 -9.47 10.05
CA LEU A 95 -14.23 -8.39 9.40
C LEU A 95 -14.65 -8.19 7.93
N GLY A 96 -15.45 -9.10 7.40
CA GLY A 96 -15.81 -9.05 5.99
C GLY A 96 -14.68 -9.48 5.07
N ARG A 97 -14.74 -9.08 3.80
CA ARG A 97 -13.75 -9.47 2.79
C ARG A 97 -12.55 -8.54 2.76
N ASP A 98 -12.79 -7.26 2.94
CA ASP A 98 -11.81 -6.18 3.00
C ASP A 98 -12.40 -5.00 3.80
N ASP A 99 -11.74 -3.82 3.74
CA ASP A 99 -12.18 -2.62 4.43
C ASP A 99 -12.18 -2.74 5.98
N PHE A 100 -11.09 -3.33 6.52
CA PHE A 100 -10.84 -3.35 7.96
C PHE A 100 -9.39 -2.99 8.32
N SER A 101 -9.18 -2.62 9.59
CA SER A 101 -7.85 -2.50 10.20
C SER A 101 -7.77 -3.24 11.53
N ILE A 102 -6.58 -3.75 11.84
CA ILE A 102 -6.18 -4.30 13.14
C ILE A 102 -4.93 -3.56 13.57
N GLU A 103 -4.99 -2.94 14.74
CA GLU A 103 -3.91 -2.16 15.34
C GLU A 103 -3.55 -2.73 16.71
N PHE A 104 -2.27 -2.74 17.04
CA PHE A 104 -1.79 -3.08 18.38
C PHE A 104 -0.40 -2.52 18.61
N ASP A 105 -0.02 -2.44 19.89
CA ASP A 105 1.36 -2.14 20.27
C ASP A 105 2.03 -3.41 20.77
N SER A 106 3.29 -3.57 20.43
CA SER A 106 4.12 -4.67 20.90
C SER A 106 5.46 -4.15 21.41
N LEU A 107 6.05 -4.92 22.30
CA LEU A 107 7.32 -4.64 22.93
C LEU A 107 8.08 -5.96 23.16
N GLU A 108 9.33 -6.04 22.73
CA GLU A 108 10.26 -7.09 23.08
C GLU A 108 10.85 -6.77 24.47
N TYR A 109 10.48 -7.57 25.48
CA TYR A 109 10.86 -7.29 26.86
C TYR A 109 12.14 -8.00 27.29
N GLN A 110 12.26 -9.28 26.98
CA GLN A 110 13.44 -10.08 27.33
C GLN A 110 14.26 -10.43 26.08
N ASP A 111 15.59 -10.31 26.21
CA ASP A 111 16.55 -10.82 25.23
C ASP A 111 16.87 -12.29 25.58
N VAL A 112 15.86 -13.14 25.47
CA VAL A 112 16.00 -14.57 25.79
C VAL A 112 16.25 -15.41 24.55
N GLY A 113 17.13 -16.37 24.69
CA GLY A 113 17.64 -17.44 23.81
C GLY A 113 17.12 -17.52 22.37
N ASP A 114 15.90 -17.94 22.14
CA ASP A 114 15.35 -18.15 20.81
C ASP A 114 14.21 -17.19 20.50
N TYR A 115 14.33 -16.48 19.41
CA TYR A 115 13.47 -15.50 18.77
C TYR A 115 12.00 -15.50 19.24
N PRO A 116 11.59 -14.66 20.23
CA PRO A 116 10.18 -14.52 20.54
C PRO A 116 9.44 -13.97 19.33
N GLN A 117 8.32 -14.56 19.00
CA GLN A 117 7.49 -14.16 17.88
C GLN A 117 6.06 -13.92 18.34
N LEU A 118 5.48 -12.81 17.86
CA LEU A 118 4.06 -12.56 17.84
C LEU A 118 3.58 -12.72 16.41
N ILE A 119 2.65 -13.64 16.21
CA ILE A 119 2.07 -13.91 14.88
C ILE A 119 0.61 -13.48 14.92
N LEU A 120 0.23 -12.56 14.04
CA LEU A 120 -1.18 -12.26 13.77
C LEU A 120 -1.60 -13.05 12.54
N ARG A 121 -2.62 -13.88 12.71
CA ARG A 121 -3.24 -14.69 11.66
C ARG A 121 -4.69 -14.30 11.48
N LEU A 122 -5.10 -14.13 10.23
CA LEU A 122 -6.51 -13.97 9.89
C LEU A 122 -7.18 -15.34 9.72
N LEU A 123 -8.44 -15.43 10.19
CA LEU A 123 -9.23 -16.65 10.14
C LEU A 123 -10.38 -16.51 9.14
N GLU A 124 -10.61 -17.59 8.38
CA GLU A 124 -11.65 -17.67 7.37
C GLU A 124 -12.93 -18.30 7.92
N SER A 125 -14.08 -17.99 7.31
CA SER A 125 -15.41 -18.48 7.73
C SER A 125 -15.74 -19.92 7.36
N ARG A 126 -14.81 -20.73 6.87
CA ARG A 126 -15.08 -22.14 6.48
C ARG A 126 -15.25 -23.06 7.68
N GLY A 127 -16.50 -23.32 8.06
CA GLY A 127 -16.86 -24.37 9.01
C GLY A 127 -16.76 -24.01 10.49
N SER A 128 -17.07 -24.98 11.34
CA SER A 128 -17.06 -24.85 12.83
C SER A 128 -15.66 -24.98 13.46
N ASP A 129 -14.69 -25.48 12.70
CA ASP A 129 -13.33 -25.72 13.17
C ASP A 129 -12.42 -24.53 12.89
N TRP A 130 -12.20 -23.71 13.89
CA TRP A 130 -11.34 -22.54 13.89
C TRP A 130 -9.87 -22.82 13.51
N ASP A 131 -9.41 -24.07 13.71
CA ASP A 131 -8.00 -24.42 13.55
C ASP A 131 -7.59 -24.73 12.10
N LYS A 132 -8.55 -24.79 11.16
CA LYS A 132 -8.30 -25.29 9.80
C LYS A 132 -8.39 -24.27 8.69
N ALA A 133 -8.94 -23.10 8.94
CA ALA A 133 -9.17 -22.10 7.91
C ALA A 133 -8.21 -20.92 8.04
N LYS A 134 -6.99 -21.12 7.56
CA LYS A 134 -5.94 -20.08 7.50
C LYS A 134 -6.05 -19.27 6.22
N LEU A 135 -6.02 -17.96 6.32
CA LEU A 135 -5.65 -17.10 5.21
C LEU A 135 -4.12 -17.02 5.10
N PRO A 136 -3.56 -16.95 3.91
CA PRO A 136 -2.11 -16.93 3.69
C PRO A 136 -1.50 -15.55 3.97
N TYR A 137 -1.81 -14.96 5.12
CA TYR A 137 -1.38 -13.60 5.51
C TYR A 137 -0.93 -13.56 6.96
N ASP A 138 -0.17 -14.58 7.40
CA ASP A 138 0.45 -14.53 8.72
C ASP A 138 1.46 -13.38 8.76
N VAL A 139 1.21 -12.43 9.67
CA VAL A 139 2.13 -11.33 9.97
C VAL A 139 2.98 -11.74 11.15
N VAL A 140 4.23 -12.06 10.92
CA VAL A 140 5.17 -12.51 11.94
C VAL A 140 6.03 -11.34 12.40
N ILE A 141 5.99 -11.02 13.67
CA ILE A 141 6.72 -9.95 14.33
C ILE A 141 7.63 -10.59 15.37
N GLY A 142 8.92 -10.41 15.25
CA GLY A 142 9.85 -10.97 16.22
C GLY A 142 11.29 -10.81 15.83
N GLY A 143 12.17 -11.09 16.77
CA GLY A 143 13.61 -10.99 16.57
C GLY A 143 14.34 -10.77 17.86
N ARG A 144 15.65 -10.64 17.79
CA ARG A 144 16.56 -10.39 18.90
C ARG A 144 17.15 -8.99 18.77
N LYS A 145 16.89 -8.08 19.71
CA LYS A 145 17.37 -6.67 19.67
C LYS A 145 16.95 -5.88 18.42
N THR A 146 16.39 -6.57 17.46
CA THR A 146 15.92 -6.02 16.19
C THR A 146 14.66 -6.73 15.80
N ILE A 147 13.53 -6.05 15.83
CA ILE A 147 12.26 -6.65 15.40
C ILE A 147 12.21 -6.71 13.87
N SER A 148 12.15 -7.92 13.32
CA SER A 148 11.82 -8.15 11.93
C SER A 148 10.32 -8.34 11.78
N VAL A 149 9.73 -7.77 10.74
CA VAL A 149 8.35 -8.01 10.34
C VAL A 149 8.37 -8.80 9.05
N ARG A 150 7.74 -9.96 9.06
CA ARG A 150 7.64 -10.85 7.90
C ARG A 150 6.17 -11.07 7.54
N LEU A 151 5.92 -11.25 6.28
CA LEU A 151 4.62 -11.65 5.75
C LEU A 151 4.80 -13.02 5.09
N GLU A 152 3.97 -13.98 5.46
CA GLU A 152 4.02 -15.33 4.90
C GLU A 152 3.94 -15.30 3.36
N GLY A 153 4.76 -16.10 2.70
CA GLY A 153 4.87 -16.13 1.24
C GLY A 153 5.61 -14.95 0.58
N ILE A 154 5.97 -13.91 1.34
CA ILE A 154 6.71 -12.73 0.85
C ILE A 154 8.11 -12.66 1.47
N GLY A 155 8.25 -13.03 2.74
CA GLY A 155 9.49 -12.91 3.50
C GLY A 155 9.55 -11.66 4.38
N GLU A 156 10.76 -11.20 4.72
CA GLU A 156 10.96 -10.01 5.55
C GLU A 156 10.58 -8.74 4.78
N VAL A 157 9.66 -7.96 5.33
CA VAL A 157 9.15 -6.73 4.70
C VAL A 157 9.72 -5.46 5.31
N THR A 158 10.16 -5.52 6.56
CA THR A 158 10.85 -4.43 7.22
C THR A 158 11.57 -4.91 8.48
N ARG A 159 12.49 -4.07 8.99
CA ARG A 159 13.27 -4.34 10.19
C ARG A 159 13.39 -3.07 11.03
N VAL A 160 13.10 -3.19 12.34
CA VAL A 160 13.21 -2.11 13.31
C VAL A 160 14.44 -2.36 14.19
N LYS A 161 15.49 -1.59 13.99
CA LYS A 161 16.72 -1.66 14.80
C LYS A 161 16.52 -0.96 16.15
N GLY A 162 17.18 -1.46 17.19
CA GLY A 162 17.11 -0.89 18.54
C GLY A 162 15.70 -0.96 19.13
N ALA A 163 14.98 -2.03 18.85
CA ALA A 163 13.60 -2.25 19.27
C ALA A 163 13.48 -2.79 20.70
N HIS A 164 14.56 -3.30 21.29
CA HIS A 164 14.56 -3.89 22.63
C HIS A 164 14.01 -2.91 23.67
N LYS A 165 13.01 -3.36 24.41
CA LYS A 165 12.25 -2.59 25.42
C LYS A 165 11.64 -1.28 24.86
N LYS A 166 11.44 -1.22 23.55
CA LYS A 166 10.79 -0.10 22.89
C LYS A 166 9.40 -0.51 22.41
N ARG A 167 8.42 0.27 22.79
CA ARG A 167 7.04 0.13 22.28
C ARG A 167 7.00 0.48 20.82
N ILE A 168 6.44 -0.40 19.99
CA ILE A 168 6.29 -0.24 18.55
C ILE A 168 4.81 -0.42 18.21
N HIS A 169 4.28 0.50 17.43
CA HIS A 169 2.91 0.42 16.93
C HIS A 169 2.85 -0.31 15.59
N PHE A 170 2.03 -1.35 15.53
CA PHE A 170 1.73 -2.11 14.33
C PHE A 170 0.30 -1.86 13.88
N ALA A 171 0.11 -1.68 12.58
CA ALA A 171 -1.21 -1.62 11.99
C ALA A 171 -1.27 -2.45 10.72
N ILE A 172 -2.28 -3.29 10.64
CA ILE A 172 -2.62 -4.09 9.47
C ILE A 172 -3.88 -3.50 8.85
N GLN A 173 -3.86 -3.30 7.56
CA GLN A 173 -4.97 -2.77 6.81
C GLN A 173 -5.29 -3.67 5.62
N ALA A 174 -6.49 -4.23 5.58
CA ALA A 174 -7.07 -4.81 4.39
C ALA A 174 -8.07 -3.81 3.82
N ARG A 175 -7.77 -3.23 2.65
CA ARG A 175 -8.61 -2.19 2.07
C ARG A 175 -8.42 -2.09 0.57
N ARG A 176 -9.53 -2.02 -0.18
CA ARG A 176 -9.53 -1.87 -1.65
C ARG A 176 -8.72 -2.96 -2.34
N GLY A 177 -8.91 -4.21 -1.92
CA GLY A 177 -8.20 -5.36 -2.49
C GLY A 177 -6.69 -5.36 -2.23
N GLN A 178 -6.22 -4.64 -1.22
CA GLN A 178 -4.81 -4.63 -0.82
C GLN A 178 -4.66 -4.90 0.67
N PHE A 179 -3.67 -5.72 1.00
CA PHE A 179 -3.22 -5.97 2.35
C PHE A 179 -1.94 -5.17 2.62
N ARG A 180 -1.95 -4.39 3.69
CA ARG A 180 -0.85 -3.49 4.04
C ARG A 180 -0.45 -3.66 5.48
N ILE A 181 0.85 -3.53 5.74
CA ILE A 181 1.42 -3.49 7.08
C ILE A 181 2.09 -2.13 7.27
N TYR A 182 1.83 -1.53 8.42
CA TYR A 182 2.45 -0.29 8.87
C TYR A 182 3.18 -0.53 10.19
N VAL A 183 4.31 0.13 10.35
CA VAL A 183 5.13 0.13 11.57
C VAL A 183 5.40 1.57 11.94
N ASP A 184 5.01 1.98 13.14
CA ASP A 184 5.06 3.39 13.61
C ASP A 184 4.47 4.36 12.57
N GLY A 185 3.32 3.99 12.01
CA GLY A 185 2.58 4.76 11.01
C GLY A 185 3.18 4.76 9.60
N LYS A 186 4.36 4.17 9.37
CA LYS A 186 5.01 4.07 8.07
C LYS A 186 4.67 2.76 7.37
N ARG A 187 4.28 2.82 6.10
CA ARG A 187 3.95 1.62 5.33
C ARG A 187 5.19 0.77 5.06
N ALA A 188 5.21 -0.45 5.60
CA ALA A 188 6.26 -1.43 5.36
C ALA A 188 6.06 -2.19 4.05
N VAL A 189 4.81 -2.63 3.78
CA VAL A 189 4.46 -3.42 2.58
C VAL A 189 3.04 -3.15 2.13
N SER A 190 2.77 -3.40 0.86
CA SER A 190 1.43 -3.49 0.29
C SER A 190 1.42 -4.62 -0.75
N VAL A 191 0.51 -5.57 -0.59
CA VAL A 191 0.33 -6.72 -1.50
C VAL A 191 -1.14 -6.84 -1.89
N PRO A 192 -1.48 -7.51 -2.98
CA PRO A 192 -2.88 -7.83 -3.31
C PRO A 192 -3.54 -8.64 -2.18
N PHE A 193 -4.80 -8.35 -1.91
CA PHE A 193 -5.66 -9.09 -0.98
C PHE A 193 -6.79 -9.73 -1.79
N ASP A 194 -6.45 -10.72 -2.63
CA ASP A 194 -7.30 -11.28 -3.67
C ASP A 194 -7.58 -12.79 -3.51
N LYS A 195 -7.08 -13.38 -2.43
CA LYS A 195 -7.16 -14.84 -2.23
C LYS A 195 -8.47 -15.34 -1.59
N LEU A 196 -9.37 -14.42 -1.26
CA LEU A 196 -10.72 -14.78 -0.80
C LEU A 196 -11.63 -15.05 -1.99
N THR A 197 -12.24 -16.24 -2.05
CA THR A 197 -13.30 -16.53 -3.03
C THR A 197 -14.55 -15.66 -2.76
N PRO A 198 -15.48 -15.53 -3.70
CA PRO A 198 -16.68 -14.68 -3.51
C PRO A 198 -17.49 -14.94 -2.24
N ASN A 199 -17.45 -16.16 -1.70
CA ASN A 199 -18.22 -16.58 -0.52
C ASN A 199 -17.39 -16.60 0.77
N GLU A 200 -16.10 -16.27 0.71
CA GLU A 200 -15.21 -16.27 1.85
C GLU A 200 -15.08 -14.86 2.45
N HIS A 201 -14.98 -14.79 3.78
CA HIS A 201 -14.72 -13.56 4.51
C HIS A 201 -13.87 -13.83 5.74
N VAL A 202 -13.21 -12.81 6.24
CA VAL A 202 -12.44 -12.88 7.47
C VAL A 202 -13.41 -12.89 8.64
N SER A 203 -13.48 -14.00 9.37
CA SER A 203 -14.40 -14.23 10.48
C SER A 203 -13.78 -14.00 11.84
N GLY A 204 -12.49 -13.70 11.91
CA GLY A 204 -11.76 -13.47 13.14
C GLY A 204 -10.25 -13.38 12.92
N PHE A 205 -9.54 -13.38 14.02
CA PHE A 205 -8.08 -13.44 14.03
C PHE A 205 -7.56 -14.24 15.23
N GLU A 206 -6.35 -14.71 15.11
CA GLU A 206 -5.55 -15.34 16.14
C GLU A 206 -4.27 -14.53 16.36
N LEU A 207 -3.93 -14.33 17.62
CA LEU A 207 -2.63 -13.82 18.05
C LEU A 207 -1.89 -14.99 18.71
N MET A 208 -0.75 -15.37 18.13
CA MET A 208 0.08 -16.45 18.64
C MET A 208 1.39 -15.89 19.15
N PHE A 209 1.75 -16.26 20.35
CA PHE A 209 3.08 -16.01 20.93
C PHE A 209 3.84 -17.33 20.85
N VAL A 210 4.92 -17.36 20.11
CA VAL A 210 5.66 -18.57 19.77
C VAL A 210 7.14 -18.37 20.08
N GLY A 211 7.78 -19.39 20.57
CA GLY A 211 9.22 -19.45 20.80
C GLY A 211 9.58 -20.24 22.06
N ASP A 212 10.68 -20.95 22.03
CA ASP A 212 11.20 -21.69 23.19
C ASP A 212 11.78 -20.71 24.23
N THR A 213 11.42 -20.88 25.49
CA THR A 213 11.90 -20.07 26.64
C THR A 213 11.41 -18.61 26.68
N ASN A 214 10.12 -18.37 26.41
CA ASN A 214 9.62 -17.03 26.15
C ASN A 214 8.55 -16.49 27.09
N ALA A 215 8.48 -16.98 28.29
CA ALA A 215 7.74 -16.26 29.34
C ALA A 215 8.17 -14.78 29.30
N TYR A 216 7.19 -13.90 29.05
CA TYR A 216 7.39 -12.45 28.95
C TYR A 216 8.34 -11.96 27.83
N GLY A 217 8.67 -12.79 26.84
CA GLY A 217 9.61 -12.39 25.75
C GLY A 217 9.08 -11.27 24.88
N ILE A 218 7.80 -11.33 24.53
CA ILE A 218 7.10 -10.31 23.74
C ILE A 218 5.77 -9.94 24.40
N LEU A 219 5.48 -8.66 24.49
CA LEU A 219 4.30 -8.12 25.13
C LEU A 219 3.37 -7.48 24.11
N LEU A 220 2.06 -7.48 24.36
CA LEU A 220 1.04 -6.88 23.51
C LEU A 220 0.10 -5.98 24.34
N THR A 221 -0.27 -4.83 23.80
CA THR A 221 -1.30 -3.95 24.36
C THR A 221 -2.02 -3.16 23.26
N ASN A 222 -3.02 -2.36 23.62
CA ASN A 222 -3.76 -1.46 22.74
C ASN A 222 -4.30 -2.11 21.46
N LEU A 223 -4.88 -3.32 21.61
CA LEU A 223 -5.50 -4.02 20.50
C LEU A 223 -6.79 -3.29 20.06
N LYS A 224 -6.82 -2.88 18.80
CA LYS A 224 -7.98 -2.21 18.21
C LYS A 224 -8.30 -2.81 16.86
N VAL A 225 -9.58 -3.05 16.61
CA VAL A 225 -10.11 -3.54 15.35
C VAL A 225 -11.19 -2.59 14.87
N ALA A 226 -11.14 -2.19 13.64
CA ALA A 226 -12.10 -1.26 13.05
C ALA A 226 -12.43 -1.61 11.60
N LYS A 227 -13.63 -1.25 11.16
CA LYS A 227 -14.04 -1.26 9.73
C LYS A 227 -13.96 0.15 9.14
N TYR A 228 -13.75 0.21 7.84
CA TYR A 228 -13.93 1.42 7.03
C TYR A 228 -15.36 1.41 6.49
N THR A 229 -16.25 2.20 7.11
CA THR A 229 -17.65 2.31 6.68
C THR A 229 -17.89 3.53 5.81
N LYS A 230 -17.09 4.58 6.00
CA LYS A 230 -17.10 5.72 5.10
C LYS A 230 -16.44 5.27 3.79
N LYS A 231 -17.25 5.13 2.76
CA LYS A 231 -16.71 5.14 1.41
C LYS A 231 -15.96 6.45 1.29
N GLU A 232 -14.64 6.43 1.29
CA GLU A 232 -13.91 7.60 0.80
C GLU A 232 -14.51 7.89 -0.56
N ALA A 233 -15.01 9.10 -0.74
CA ALA A 233 -15.39 9.55 -2.07
C ALA A 233 -14.15 9.31 -2.94
N LYS A 234 -14.27 8.39 -3.91
CA LYS A 234 -13.22 8.21 -4.91
C LYS A 234 -12.91 9.60 -5.42
N PRO A 235 -11.65 10.02 -5.50
CA PRO A 235 -11.34 11.32 -6.04
C PRO A 235 -12.06 11.43 -7.40
N SER A 236 -12.69 12.56 -7.67
CA SER A 236 -13.28 12.75 -8.99
C SER A 236 -12.17 12.68 -10.05
N PRO A 237 -12.48 12.24 -11.28
CA PRO A 237 -11.48 12.21 -12.36
C PRO A 237 -10.69 13.52 -12.45
N GLU A 238 -11.35 14.67 -12.29
CA GLU A 238 -10.74 15.99 -12.38
C GLU A 238 -9.69 16.26 -11.30
N LYS A 239 -9.89 15.77 -10.07
CA LYS A 239 -8.89 15.87 -8.98
C LYS A 239 -7.61 15.09 -9.29
N LEU A 240 -7.70 14.09 -10.15
CA LEU A 240 -6.56 13.31 -10.64
C LEU A 240 -5.99 13.87 -11.96
N GLY A 241 -6.50 15.01 -12.41
CA GLY A 241 -6.09 15.65 -13.66
C GLY A 241 -6.64 14.97 -14.92
N ILE A 242 -7.67 14.15 -14.79
CA ILE A 242 -8.37 13.49 -15.91
C ILE A 242 -9.49 14.41 -16.37
N LYS A 243 -9.48 14.79 -17.64
CA LYS A 243 -10.58 15.54 -18.24
C LYS A 243 -11.67 14.60 -18.71
N VAL A 244 -12.92 14.90 -18.34
CA VAL A 244 -14.11 14.11 -18.75
C VAL A 244 -14.98 14.97 -19.65
N GLU A 245 -15.29 14.47 -20.84
CA GLU A 245 -16.16 15.11 -21.82
C GLU A 245 -17.29 14.12 -22.16
N LYS A 246 -18.54 14.58 -22.07
CA LYS A 246 -19.74 13.78 -22.36
C LYS A 246 -20.56 14.41 -23.47
N ASN A 247 -20.95 13.60 -24.44
CA ASN A 247 -21.78 14.03 -25.55
C ASN A 247 -22.82 12.94 -25.91
N LYS A 248 -23.59 13.17 -26.98
CA LYS A 248 -24.64 12.22 -27.42
C LYS A 248 -24.06 10.87 -27.88
N GLU A 249 -22.81 10.84 -28.36
CA GLU A 249 -22.14 9.65 -28.87
C GLU A 249 -21.51 8.80 -27.74
N GLY A 250 -21.32 9.36 -26.55
CA GLY A 250 -20.71 8.68 -25.43
C GLY A 250 -19.94 9.59 -24.50
N MET A 251 -18.86 9.06 -23.97
CA MET A 251 -17.99 9.77 -23.01
C MET A 251 -16.52 9.60 -23.42
N LYS A 252 -15.75 10.66 -23.28
CA LYS A 252 -14.31 10.64 -23.48
C LYS A 252 -13.58 11.08 -22.22
N LEU A 253 -12.62 10.27 -21.76
CA LEU A 253 -11.72 10.59 -20.69
C LEU A 253 -10.32 10.84 -21.29
N THR A 254 -9.74 12.00 -21.01
CA THR A 254 -8.38 12.35 -21.45
C THR A 254 -7.47 12.33 -20.22
N VAL A 255 -6.49 11.44 -20.24
CA VAL A 255 -5.56 11.19 -19.16
C VAL A 255 -4.16 11.66 -19.57
N PRO A 256 -3.57 12.67 -18.92
CA PRO A 256 -2.21 13.10 -19.20
C PRO A 256 -1.19 11.99 -18.93
N GLU A 257 -0.14 11.91 -19.75
CA GLU A 257 0.96 10.94 -19.59
C GLU A 257 1.51 10.91 -18.16
N ARG A 258 1.76 12.08 -17.58
CA ARG A 258 2.33 12.22 -16.24
C ARG A 258 1.52 11.54 -15.13
N VAL A 259 0.23 11.29 -15.35
CA VAL A 259 -0.64 10.56 -14.41
C VAL A 259 -0.34 9.06 -14.45
N LEU A 260 0.00 8.53 -15.62
CA LEU A 260 0.09 7.10 -15.89
C LEU A 260 1.53 6.58 -15.95
N PHE A 261 2.45 7.36 -16.54
CA PHE A 261 3.79 6.89 -16.90
C PHE A 261 4.88 7.83 -16.42
N ASN A 262 6.08 7.29 -16.24
CA ASN A 262 7.29 8.09 -16.19
C ASN A 262 7.71 8.50 -17.61
N PHE A 263 8.56 9.54 -17.69
CA PHE A 263 9.04 10.06 -18.97
C PHE A 263 9.64 8.93 -19.83
N ASN A 264 9.23 8.88 -21.08
CA ASN A 264 9.69 7.90 -22.06
C ASN A 264 9.44 6.43 -21.69
N LYS A 265 8.48 6.14 -20.78
CA LYS A 265 8.09 4.78 -20.40
C LYS A 265 6.64 4.50 -20.80
N PHE A 266 6.36 3.20 -20.96
CA PHE A 266 5.00 2.66 -21.16
C PHE A 266 4.57 1.76 -20.02
N THR A 267 5.45 1.46 -19.07
CA THR A 267 5.10 0.74 -17.84
C THR A 267 4.35 1.69 -16.90
N LEU A 268 3.17 1.29 -16.46
CA LEU A 268 2.38 2.06 -15.51
C LEU A 268 3.15 2.27 -14.21
N LYS A 269 3.19 3.51 -13.74
CA LYS A 269 3.75 3.82 -12.42
C LYS A 269 2.78 3.39 -11.30
N PRO A 270 3.27 3.11 -10.08
CA PRO A 270 2.41 2.67 -8.97
C PRO A 270 1.21 3.58 -8.69
N GLU A 271 1.38 4.89 -8.81
CA GLU A 271 0.34 5.89 -8.58
C GLU A 271 -0.74 5.93 -9.66
N ALA A 272 -0.45 5.42 -10.85
CA ALA A 272 -1.42 5.32 -11.95
C ALA A 272 -2.62 4.44 -11.60
N ARG A 273 -2.46 3.50 -10.64
CA ARG A 273 -3.53 2.59 -10.21
C ARG A 273 -4.75 3.35 -9.69
N GLU A 274 -4.54 4.37 -8.86
CA GLU A 274 -5.65 5.17 -8.34
C GLU A 274 -6.46 5.83 -9.46
N ALA A 275 -5.78 6.40 -10.45
CA ALA A 275 -6.42 6.99 -11.61
C ALA A 275 -7.18 5.95 -12.46
N LEU A 276 -6.59 4.78 -12.67
CA LEU A 276 -7.20 3.69 -13.44
C LEU A 276 -8.36 3.03 -12.70
N ASP A 277 -8.33 2.95 -11.37
CA ASP A 277 -9.45 2.47 -10.54
C ASP A 277 -10.65 3.41 -10.63
N VAL A 278 -10.40 4.74 -10.67
CA VAL A 278 -11.45 5.75 -10.88
C VAL A 278 -12.02 5.62 -12.29
N ILE A 279 -11.18 5.49 -13.31
CA ILE A 279 -11.60 5.27 -14.70
C ILE A 279 -12.45 4.00 -14.83
N ALA A 280 -12.04 2.90 -14.20
CA ALA A 280 -12.81 1.66 -14.19
C ALA A 280 -14.19 1.85 -13.53
N GLY A 281 -14.29 2.65 -12.47
CA GLY A 281 -15.55 3.06 -11.88
C GLY A 281 -16.44 3.79 -12.86
N VAL A 282 -15.91 4.80 -13.57
CA VAL A 282 -16.62 5.54 -14.60
C VAL A 282 -17.11 4.63 -15.73
N ILE A 283 -16.28 3.68 -16.16
CA ILE A 283 -16.68 2.69 -17.21
C ILE A 283 -17.86 1.83 -16.73
N ARG A 284 -17.84 1.35 -15.49
CA ARG A 284 -18.94 0.54 -14.93
C ARG A 284 -20.24 1.32 -14.78
N GLU A 285 -20.16 2.59 -14.41
CA GLU A 285 -21.31 3.49 -14.25
C GLU A 285 -21.89 3.97 -15.59
N ASN A 286 -21.13 3.84 -16.69
CA ASN A 286 -21.55 4.25 -18.03
C ASN A 286 -21.45 3.06 -19.00
N PRO A 287 -22.44 2.15 -19.01
CA PRO A 287 -22.44 1.00 -19.90
C PRO A 287 -22.23 1.41 -21.35
N SER A 288 -21.26 0.79 -22.01
CA SER A 288 -20.84 1.11 -23.37
C SER A 288 -20.75 -0.15 -24.23
N ARG A 289 -20.98 -0.01 -25.53
CA ARG A 289 -20.83 -1.07 -26.52
C ARG A 289 -19.35 -1.35 -26.79
N ALA A 290 -18.55 -0.30 -26.84
CA ALA A 290 -17.12 -0.40 -27.07
C ALA A 290 -16.33 0.62 -26.23
N ILE A 291 -15.09 0.28 -25.92
CA ILE A 291 -14.11 1.13 -25.21
C ILE A 291 -12.90 1.28 -26.14
N LEU A 292 -12.72 2.47 -26.68
CA LEU A 292 -11.57 2.79 -27.52
C LEU A 292 -10.50 3.45 -26.67
N ILE A 293 -9.32 2.85 -26.60
CA ILE A 293 -8.16 3.41 -25.89
C ILE A 293 -7.11 3.84 -26.93
N THR A 294 -6.83 5.13 -26.99
CA THR A 294 -5.90 5.71 -27.97
C THR A 294 -4.76 6.42 -27.24
N GLY A 295 -3.54 6.02 -27.55
CA GLY A 295 -2.32 6.68 -27.04
C GLY A 295 -1.82 7.76 -28.02
N TYR A 296 -1.26 8.83 -27.48
CA TYR A 296 -0.67 9.94 -28.22
C TYR A 296 0.68 10.35 -27.61
N THR A 297 1.57 10.90 -28.44
CA THR A 297 2.81 11.54 -28.04
C THR A 297 2.83 13.02 -28.44
N ASP A 298 3.85 13.73 -28.06
CA ASP A 298 4.24 14.98 -28.71
C ASP A 298 5.01 14.68 -30.02
N ASN A 299 5.56 15.74 -30.66
CA ASN A 299 6.31 15.64 -31.91
C ASN A 299 7.81 15.41 -31.70
N VAL A 300 8.28 15.11 -30.48
CA VAL A 300 9.70 14.84 -30.22
C VAL A 300 10.02 13.38 -30.52
N GLY A 301 11.04 13.16 -31.35
CA GLY A 301 11.46 11.82 -31.77
C GLY A 301 11.01 11.45 -33.18
N SER A 302 11.28 10.20 -33.58
CA SER A 302 10.84 9.74 -34.90
C SER A 302 9.36 9.31 -34.88
N LYS A 303 8.69 9.52 -36.02
CA LYS A 303 7.26 9.10 -36.17
C LYS A 303 7.05 7.63 -35.86
N ALA A 304 7.96 6.75 -36.31
CA ALA A 304 7.88 5.32 -36.06
C ALA A 304 8.02 5.00 -34.56
N TYR A 305 8.93 5.67 -33.86
CA TYR A 305 9.09 5.54 -32.42
C TYR A 305 7.85 6.03 -31.66
N ASN A 306 7.32 7.19 -32.00
CA ASN A 306 6.15 7.80 -31.38
C ASN A 306 4.92 6.92 -31.58
N LEU A 307 4.72 6.34 -32.76
CA LEU A 307 3.63 5.41 -33.05
C LEU A 307 3.72 4.16 -32.17
N LYS A 308 4.90 3.56 -32.06
CA LYS A 308 5.14 2.37 -31.22
C LYS A 308 4.91 2.69 -29.72
N LEU A 309 5.49 3.79 -29.22
CA LEU A 309 5.36 4.18 -27.81
C LEU A 309 3.91 4.47 -27.42
N SER A 310 3.17 5.17 -28.27
CA SER A 310 1.76 5.49 -28.04
C SER A 310 0.89 4.23 -27.99
N LEU A 311 1.14 3.25 -28.87
CA LEU A 311 0.44 1.97 -28.86
C LEU A 311 0.75 1.17 -27.58
N GLN A 312 2.03 1.09 -27.18
CA GLN A 312 2.42 0.41 -25.96
C GLN A 312 1.77 1.02 -24.70
N ARG A 313 1.64 2.34 -24.64
CA ARG A 313 0.94 3.04 -23.56
C ARG A 313 -0.54 2.74 -23.52
N ALA A 314 -1.20 2.78 -24.69
CA ALA A 314 -2.61 2.41 -24.79
C ALA A 314 -2.85 0.95 -24.35
N GLN A 315 -1.95 0.05 -24.75
CA GLN A 315 -1.99 -1.36 -24.34
C GLN A 315 -1.85 -1.53 -22.82
N SER A 316 -0.88 -0.86 -22.18
CA SER A 316 -0.68 -0.96 -20.73
C SER A 316 -1.90 -0.49 -19.93
N VAL A 317 -2.60 0.54 -20.41
CA VAL A 317 -3.87 0.99 -19.81
C VAL A 317 -4.97 -0.03 -20.01
N ALA A 318 -5.11 -0.58 -21.22
CA ALA A 318 -6.10 -1.60 -21.54
C ALA A 318 -5.89 -2.86 -20.70
N ASP A 319 -4.65 -3.35 -20.61
CA ASP A 319 -4.30 -4.54 -19.83
C ASP A 319 -4.69 -4.38 -18.36
N TYR A 320 -4.43 -3.21 -17.76
CA TYR A 320 -4.86 -2.94 -16.40
C TYR A 320 -6.39 -3.00 -16.25
N LEU A 321 -7.12 -2.37 -17.17
CA LEU A 321 -8.58 -2.34 -17.13
C LEU A 321 -9.20 -3.73 -17.38
N MET A 322 -8.64 -4.52 -18.27
CA MET A 322 -9.09 -5.88 -18.57
C MET A 322 -8.75 -6.85 -17.44
N TYR A 323 -7.49 -6.95 -17.05
CA TYR A 323 -7.01 -8.02 -16.17
C TYR A 323 -7.03 -7.67 -14.69
N CYS A 324 -6.77 -6.40 -14.32
CA CYS A 324 -6.82 -5.98 -12.92
C CYS A 324 -8.20 -5.47 -12.50
N GLN A 325 -9.01 -4.98 -13.44
CA GLN A 325 -10.34 -4.44 -13.16
C GLN A 325 -11.50 -5.32 -13.69
N ASN A 326 -11.18 -6.47 -14.30
CA ASN A 326 -12.15 -7.45 -14.82
C ASN A 326 -13.18 -6.83 -15.77
N ILE A 327 -12.77 -5.88 -16.63
CA ILE A 327 -13.63 -5.35 -17.67
C ILE A 327 -13.51 -6.25 -18.90
N ASN A 328 -14.67 -6.66 -19.49
CA ASN A 328 -14.69 -7.63 -20.60
C ASN A 328 -13.75 -7.21 -21.75
N PRO A 329 -12.75 -8.04 -22.10
CA PRO A 329 -11.79 -7.78 -23.17
C PRO A 329 -12.41 -7.51 -24.55
N ASP A 330 -13.54 -8.14 -24.86
CA ASP A 330 -14.21 -8.00 -26.17
C ASP A 330 -14.70 -6.58 -26.47
N LYS A 331 -14.80 -5.74 -25.42
CA LYS A 331 -15.20 -4.34 -25.56
C LYS A 331 -14.07 -3.41 -26.00
N PHE A 332 -12.82 -3.86 -25.91
CA PHE A 332 -11.68 -2.98 -26.11
C PHE A 332 -11.23 -2.89 -27.58
N LYS A 333 -10.96 -1.67 -28.02
CA LYS A 333 -10.19 -1.35 -29.21
C LYS A 333 -9.02 -0.48 -28.81
N ILE A 334 -7.81 -0.87 -29.22
CA ILE A 334 -6.57 -0.25 -28.76
C ILE A 334 -5.82 0.29 -29.96
N GLU A 335 -5.43 1.57 -29.90
CA GLU A 335 -4.78 2.27 -31.00
C GLU A 335 -3.64 3.17 -30.50
N GLY A 336 -2.54 3.21 -31.23
CA GLY A 336 -1.49 4.20 -31.07
C GLY A 336 -1.50 5.16 -32.26
N LYS A 337 -1.54 6.46 -32.01
CA LYS A 337 -1.54 7.49 -33.06
C LYS A 337 -0.25 8.30 -33.11
N GLY A 338 0.70 8.04 -32.20
CA GLY A 338 1.94 8.80 -32.13
C GLY A 338 1.66 10.29 -31.96
N GLU A 339 2.29 11.13 -32.77
CA GLU A 339 2.17 12.59 -32.75
C GLU A 339 0.95 13.14 -33.51
N ALA A 340 0.09 12.29 -34.05
CA ALA A 340 -1.10 12.71 -34.77
C ALA A 340 -2.13 13.38 -33.83
N ASP A 341 -3.04 14.15 -34.41
CA ASP A 341 -4.15 14.81 -33.71
C ASP A 341 -3.70 15.61 -32.46
N PRO A 342 -2.74 16.56 -32.59
CA PRO A 342 -2.29 17.37 -31.46
C PRO A 342 -3.44 18.26 -30.94
N ILE A 343 -3.63 18.30 -29.62
CA ILE A 343 -4.64 19.16 -28.97
C ILE A 343 -4.08 20.50 -28.49
N ALA A 344 -2.75 20.69 -28.61
CA ALA A 344 -2.05 21.90 -28.24
C ALA A 344 -0.81 22.10 -29.10
N ASN A 345 -0.22 23.31 -29.03
CA ASN A 345 0.95 23.65 -29.81
C ASN A 345 2.22 22.90 -29.35
N ASN A 346 2.84 22.13 -30.22
CA ASN A 346 4.06 21.37 -29.93
C ASN A 346 5.33 22.24 -29.75
N ASN A 347 5.29 23.53 -30.08
CA ASN A 347 6.44 24.43 -29.92
C ASN A 347 6.71 24.81 -28.45
N THR A 348 5.74 24.61 -27.54
CA THR A 348 5.89 24.88 -26.11
C THR A 348 5.89 23.58 -25.31
N GLU A 349 6.59 23.54 -24.16
CA GLU A 349 6.59 22.35 -23.30
C GLU A 349 5.19 22.07 -22.73
N GLU A 350 4.45 23.12 -22.36
CA GLU A 350 3.08 23.00 -21.88
C GLU A 350 2.15 22.40 -22.93
N GLY A 351 2.36 22.76 -24.19
CA GLY A 351 1.60 22.19 -25.30
C GLY A 351 1.98 20.74 -25.57
N ARG A 352 3.27 20.42 -25.58
CA ARG A 352 3.75 19.03 -25.69
C ARG A 352 3.22 18.15 -24.55
N ALA A 353 3.24 18.66 -23.32
CA ALA A 353 2.71 17.94 -22.17
C ALA A 353 1.20 17.62 -22.30
N LYS A 354 0.41 18.48 -22.94
CA LYS A 354 -1.00 18.21 -23.24
C LYS A 354 -1.16 17.18 -24.37
N ASN A 355 -0.26 17.18 -25.35
CA ASN A 355 -0.30 16.21 -26.45
C ASN A 355 0.07 14.79 -25.98
N ARG A 356 1.00 14.66 -25.03
CA ARG A 356 1.33 13.36 -24.38
C ARG A 356 0.18 12.91 -23.50
N ARG A 357 -0.73 12.07 -24.03
CA ARG A 357 -1.95 11.64 -23.35
C ARG A 357 -2.41 10.25 -23.78
N VAL A 358 -3.31 9.68 -22.99
CA VAL A 358 -4.15 8.55 -23.38
C VAL A 358 -5.60 8.99 -23.35
N GLU A 359 -6.34 8.73 -24.41
CA GLU A 359 -7.78 8.96 -24.48
C GLU A 359 -8.53 7.63 -24.37
N ILE A 360 -9.59 7.62 -23.54
CA ILE A 360 -10.49 6.47 -23.37
C ILE A 360 -11.88 6.93 -23.76
N LYS A 361 -12.38 6.43 -24.90
CA LYS A 361 -13.71 6.77 -25.42
C LYS A 361 -14.67 5.62 -25.19
N LEU A 362 -15.74 5.89 -24.43
CA LEU A 362 -16.86 4.97 -24.22
C LEU A 362 -17.90 5.24 -25.30
N VAL A 363 -18.14 4.26 -26.18
CA VAL A 363 -19.08 4.38 -27.28
C VAL A 363 -20.41 3.71 -26.88
N LYS A 364 -21.52 4.43 -27.04
CA LYS A 364 -22.87 3.92 -26.77
C LYS A 364 -23.34 2.93 -27.81
#